data_d06ab69370e605f0e49b47cb1526f8af
#
_entry.id   d06ab69370e605f0e49b47cb1526f8af
#
_cell.length_a   1.000
_cell.length_b   1.000
_cell.length_c   1.000
_cell.angle_alpha   90.00
_cell.angle_beta   90.00
_cell.angle_gamma   90.00
#
_symmetry.space_group_name_H-M   'P 1'
#
loop_
_entity.id
_entity.type
_entity.pdbx_description
1 polymer ?
#
loop_
_entity_poly.entity_id
_entity_poly.type
_entity_poly.pdbx_seq_one_letter_code
_entity_poly.pdbx_strand_id
1 'polypeptide(L)'
;MKLIDRDVNIPLREIVKKLTFRFIFFESFVYNIQTIIQINSYFIKEEPIMVNFDQWNGFKGRLWKEEINVRDFVQNNYKPYDGDESFLEGPTEATNKLWGRLQELQKEERAKGGVLDMETKVVAGLTAYGPGYIDESMKELEKVVGLQTDKPLKRAFMPYGGIKMAEEACKNYGYEPDPELHKIFTEYHKTHNQGVFDAYTPEMRAARRSHIITGLPDTYGRGRIVGDYRRVALYGIDYLIKCKEEDKANCGCGVMTNDVIQLREELSDQINALKGMKAMAAAYGYDISEPATTAKEAVQWLYFGYLAAIKTQNGAAMSVGRVSTFLDIYINKDLEAGKITEAEAQELIDHFVMKCRMVKFARITSYNELFSGDPTWATLEVGGTGIDGRSMVTKNDYRFLHTLENMGPSPEPNLTVLYSSRLPENFKKYAAHISVTTSSIQYENDDVMKVTWGDDYSICCCVSATQTGKEMQFFGARANLAKCLLYAINGGVDMKSKVQVGPAYKPVTSDVLEYDEVVA
;
A
#
# COMPACT_ATOMS: atom_id res chain seq x y z
N MET A 1 -33.42 23.56 18.13
CA MET A 1 -33.44 22.42 17.18
C MET A 1 -34.18 21.27 17.88
N LYS A 2 -35.47 21.11 17.63
CA LYS A 2 -36.25 19.99 18.17
C LYS A 2 -36.19 18.84 17.17
N LEU A 3 -35.53 17.76 17.52
CA LEU A 3 -35.63 16.51 16.81
C LEU A 3 -37.03 15.94 17.02
N ILE A 4 -37.79 15.85 15.97
CA ILE A 4 -39.10 15.19 15.97
C ILE A 4 -38.84 13.73 15.59
N ASP A 5 -39.12 12.89 16.59
CA ASP A 5 -39.21 11.43 16.46
C ASP A 5 -40.39 11.14 15.47
N ARG A 6 -40.06 10.66 14.30
CA ARG A 6 -40.99 9.91 13.45
C ARG A 6 -40.22 8.75 12.84
N ASP A 7 -40.63 7.57 13.23
CA ASP A 7 -40.29 6.31 12.58
C ASP A 7 -40.65 6.35 11.10
N VAL A 8 -39.73 6.83 10.26
CA VAL A 8 -39.82 6.70 8.80
C VAL A 8 -38.89 5.58 8.39
N ASN A 9 -39.42 4.37 8.40
CA ASN A 9 -38.75 3.20 7.85
C ASN A 9 -38.82 3.27 6.32
N ILE A 10 -38.01 4.13 5.69
CA ILE A 10 -37.85 4.17 4.24
C ILE A 10 -36.77 3.15 3.89
N PRO A 11 -37.07 2.12 3.06
CA PRO A 11 -36.07 1.16 2.64
C PRO A 11 -34.91 1.88 1.93
N LEU A 12 -33.68 1.59 2.33
CA LEU A 12 -32.45 2.13 1.74
C LEU A 12 -32.47 2.08 0.19
N ARG A 13 -33.21 1.15 -0.36
CA ARG A 13 -33.42 0.91 -1.79
C ARG A 13 -34.22 2.03 -2.48
N GLU A 14 -35.12 2.69 -1.80
CA GLU A 14 -35.90 3.83 -2.34
C GLU A 14 -35.08 5.12 -2.29
N ILE A 15 -34.27 5.28 -1.25
CA ILE A 15 -33.33 6.41 -1.13
C ILE A 15 -32.28 6.34 -2.25
N VAL A 16 -31.75 5.15 -2.49
CA VAL A 16 -30.75 4.92 -3.56
C VAL A 16 -31.36 5.13 -4.94
N LYS A 17 -32.58 4.68 -5.20
CA LYS A 17 -33.26 4.89 -6.50
C LYS A 17 -33.54 6.34 -6.83
N LYS A 18 -33.91 7.16 -5.85
CA LYS A 18 -34.20 8.60 -6.06
C LYS A 18 -32.93 9.44 -6.22
N LEU A 19 -31.83 9.07 -5.57
CA LEU A 19 -30.52 9.72 -5.74
C LEU A 19 -29.84 9.41 -7.08
N THR A 20 -30.25 8.34 -7.77
CA THR A 20 -29.58 7.82 -8.97
C THR A 20 -29.95 8.54 -10.26
N PHE A 21 -30.98 9.39 -10.28
CA PHE A 21 -31.59 9.83 -11.53
C PHE A 21 -30.98 11.05 -12.22
N ARG A 22 -29.90 11.66 -11.71
CA ARG A 22 -29.30 12.85 -12.37
C ARG A 22 -27.77 12.98 -12.37
N PHE A 23 -27.00 11.93 -12.03
CA PHE A 23 -25.54 12.00 -12.16
C PHE A 23 -25.04 10.85 -13.06
N ILE A 24 -24.57 11.18 -14.24
CA ILE A 24 -23.99 10.24 -15.24
C ILE A 24 -22.82 9.41 -14.67
N PHE A 25 -22.20 9.83 -13.56
CA PHE A 25 -21.17 9.07 -12.86
C PHE A 25 -21.70 8.00 -11.89
N PHE A 26 -23.00 7.99 -11.59
CA PHE A 26 -23.59 7.03 -10.64
C PHE A 26 -24.08 5.74 -11.33
N GLU A 27 -24.37 5.75 -12.60
CA GLU A 27 -24.82 4.54 -13.32
C GLU A 27 -23.77 3.42 -13.28
N SER A 28 -22.46 3.77 -13.36
CA SER A 28 -21.39 2.77 -13.27
C SER A 28 -21.27 2.14 -11.87
N PHE A 29 -21.53 2.90 -10.82
CA PHE A 29 -21.46 2.40 -9.43
C PHE A 29 -22.68 1.54 -9.07
N VAL A 30 -23.87 1.93 -9.51
CA VAL A 30 -25.11 1.17 -9.27
C VAL A 30 -25.19 -0.06 -10.15
N TYR A 31 -24.68 0.01 -11.39
CA TYR A 31 -24.53 -1.15 -12.28
C TYR A 31 -23.61 -2.20 -11.64
N ASN A 32 -22.52 -1.79 -11.03
CA ASN A 32 -21.63 -2.68 -10.29
C ASN A 32 -22.32 -3.31 -9.06
N ILE A 33 -23.13 -2.57 -8.30
CA ILE A 33 -23.87 -3.13 -7.15
C ILE A 33 -24.98 -4.09 -7.61
N GLN A 34 -25.71 -3.77 -8.68
CA GLN A 34 -26.72 -4.68 -9.25
C GLN A 34 -26.08 -5.93 -9.88
N THR A 35 -24.94 -5.79 -10.52
CA THR A 35 -24.15 -6.91 -11.04
C THR A 35 -23.64 -7.79 -9.91
N ILE A 36 -23.17 -7.21 -8.79
CA ILE A 36 -22.75 -7.96 -7.59
C ILE A 36 -23.94 -8.73 -6.98
N ILE A 37 -25.14 -8.16 -6.96
CA ILE A 37 -26.34 -8.84 -6.43
C ILE A 37 -26.82 -9.94 -7.39
N GLN A 38 -26.72 -9.77 -8.71
CA GLN A 38 -27.03 -10.81 -9.68
C GLN A 38 -25.97 -11.91 -9.74
N ILE A 39 -24.70 -11.59 -9.58
CA ILE A 39 -23.61 -12.55 -9.50
C ILE A 39 -23.78 -13.46 -8.28
N ASN A 40 -24.18 -12.92 -7.12
CA ASN A 40 -24.45 -13.74 -5.94
C ASN A 40 -25.60 -14.78 -6.13
N SER A 41 -26.50 -14.58 -7.06
CA SER A 41 -27.55 -15.57 -7.36
C SER A 41 -27.10 -16.67 -8.32
N TYR A 42 -26.00 -16.47 -9.06
CA TYR A 42 -25.45 -17.43 -10.01
C TYR A 42 -24.34 -18.33 -9.38
N PHE A 43 -23.62 -17.85 -8.36
CA PHE A 43 -22.49 -18.57 -7.76
C PHE A 43 -22.84 -19.51 -6.59
N ILE A 44 -24.14 -19.68 -6.24
CA ILE A 44 -24.56 -20.58 -5.15
C ILE A 44 -24.62 -22.08 -5.59
N LYS A 45 -24.24 -22.43 -6.81
CA LYS A 45 -24.36 -23.81 -7.32
C LYS A 45 -23.10 -24.42 -7.93
N GLU A 46 -21.95 -23.87 -7.80
CA GLU A 46 -20.72 -24.61 -8.10
C GLU A 46 -20.14 -25.15 -6.81
N GLU A 47 -20.12 -26.46 -6.65
CA GLU A 47 -19.32 -27.11 -5.63
C GLU A 47 -17.88 -26.61 -5.79
N PRO A 48 -17.19 -26.22 -4.71
CA PRO A 48 -15.82 -25.78 -4.82
C PRO A 48 -15.02 -26.90 -5.49
N ILE A 49 -14.33 -26.57 -6.58
CA ILE A 49 -13.36 -27.49 -7.19
C ILE A 49 -12.39 -27.86 -6.10
N MET A 50 -12.56 -29.05 -5.53
CA MET A 50 -11.63 -29.61 -4.54
C MET A 50 -10.35 -29.97 -5.30
N VAL A 51 -9.44 -29.00 -5.37
CA VAL A 51 -8.08 -29.28 -5.83
C VAL A 51 -7.44 -30.16 -4.75
N ASN A 52 -6.95 -31.34 -5.15
CA ASN A 52 -6.30 -32.24 -4.22
C ASN A 52 -4.93 -31.70 -3.84
N PHE A 53 -4.85 -31.05 -2.69
CA PHE A 53 -3.62 -30.47 -2.14
C PHE A 53 -2.87 -31.42 -1.20
N ASP A 54 -3.24 -32.69 -1.13
CA ASP A 54 -2.61 -33.68 -0.22
C ASP A 54 -1.14 -33.96 -0.52
N GLN A 55 -0.60 -33.39 -1.59
CA GLN A 55 0.82 -33.53 -1.91
C GLN A 55 1.54 -32.18 -1.88
N TRP A 56 2.19 -31.91 -0.76
CA TRP A 56 3.21 -30.90 -0.72
C TRP A 56 4.38 -31.31 -1.61
N ASN A 57 4.54 -30.63 -2.73
CA ASN A 57 5.55 -30.97 -3.74
C ASN A 57 6.99 -30.62 -3.33
N GLY A 58 7.18 -30.13 -2.11
CA GLY A 58 8.47 -29.68 -1.62
C GLY A 58 8.94 -28.37 -2.26
N PHE A 59 10.02 -27.80 -1.70
CA PHE A 59 10.64 -26.62 -2.27
C PHE A 59 11.52 -27.03 -3.46
N LYS A 60 11.15 -26.60 -4.66
CA LYS A 60 11.88 -26.92 -5.90
C LYS A 60 12.92 -25.85 -6.31
N GLY A 61 13.05 -24.79 -5.52
CA GLY A 61 14.03 -23.74 -5.77
C GLY A 61 13.84 -23.06 -7.14
N ARG A 62 14.89 -23.06 -7.95
CA ARG A 62 14.93 -22.37 -9.25
C ARG A 62 13.95 -22.87 -10.30
N LEU A 63 13.44 -24.08 -10.15
CA LEU A 63 12.49 -24.64 -11.14
C LEU A 63 11.16 -23.89 -11.17
N TRP A 64 10.77 -23.23 -10.07
CA TRP A 64 9.54 -22.47 -9.97
C TRP A 64 9.46 -21.26 -10.91
N LYS A 65 10.60 -20.69 -11.28
CA LYS A 65 10.65 -19.55 -12.17
C LYS A 65 10.17 -19.83 -13.60
N GLU A 66 10.22 -21.08 -14.04
CA GLU A 66 9.89 -21.47 -15.40
C GLU A 66 8.46 -22.01 -15.53
N GLU A 67 7.91 -22.59 -14.46
CA GLU A 67 6.67 -23.35 -14.51
C GLU A 67 5.49 -22.69 -13.80
N ILE A 68 5.74 -21.91 -12.73
CA ILE A 68 4.70 -21.49 -11.78
C ILE A 68 4.85 -20.00 -11.44
N ASN A 69 3.70 -19.31 -11.35
CA ASN A 69 3.65 -17.93 -10.84
C ASN A 69 3.65 -17.90 -9.30
N VAL A 70 3.80 -16.71 -8.71
CA VAL A 70 3.88 -16.54 -7.24
C VAL A 70 2.68 -17.13 -6.53
N ARG A 71 1.47 -16.89 -7.05
CA ARG A 71 0.23 -17.41 -6.47
C ARG A 71 0.25 -18.95 -6.41
N ASP A 72 0.56 -19.61 -7.51
CA ASP A 72 0.60 -21.06 -7.58
C ASP A 72 1.73 -21.62 -6.72
N PHE A 73 2.88 -20.93 -6.66
CA PHE A 73 3.95 -21.27 -5.73
C PHE A 73 3.47 -21.27 -4.28
N VAL A 74 2.77 -20.22 -3.85
CA VAL A 74 2.23 -20.13 -2.49
C VAL A 74 1.22 -21.25 -2.26
N GLN A 75 0.23 -21.40 -3.12
CA GLN A 75 -0.84 -22.40 -2.97
C GLN A 75 -0.33 -23.84 -2.86
N ASN A 76 0.77 -24.15 -3.53
CA ASN A 76 1.32 -25.49 -3.57
C ASN A 76 2.37 -25.79 -2.50
N ASN A 77 2.85 -24.78 -1.75
CA ASN A 77 3.99 -24.96 -0.84
C ASN A 77 3.75 -24.52 0.60
N TYR A 78 2.72 -23.68 0.90
CA TYR A 78 2.49 -23.28 2.27
C TYR A 78 1.85 -24.40 3.10
N LYS A 79 2.12 -24.39 4.39
CA LYS A 79 1.53 -25.30 5.37
C LYS A 79 0.61 -24.49 6.29
N PRO A 80 -0.72 -24.71 6.22
CA PRO A 80 -1.63 -24.08 7.19
C PRO A 80 -1.25 -24.44 8.61
N TYR A 81 -1.40 -23.47 9.53
CA TYR A 81 -1.15 -23.66 10.93
C TYR A 81 -2.43 -23.40 11.74
N ASP A 82 -2.87 -24.37 12.53
CA ASP A 82 -4.05 -24.32 13.39
C ASP A 82 -3.72 -24.40 14.89
N GLY A 83 -2.42 -24.46 15.24
CA GLY A 83 -1.93 -24.42 16.60
C GLY A 83 -2.11 -23.03 17.25
N ASP A 84 -1.58 -22.89 18.45
CA ASP A 84 -1.61 -21.66 19.22
C ASP A 84 -0.29 -20.86 19.13
N GLU A 85 -0.19 -19.79 19.90
CA GLU A 85 0.93 -18.87 19.96
C GLU A 85 2.14 -19.36 20.78
N SER A 86 2.12 -20.56 21.32
CA SER A 86 3.13 -21.08 22.28
C SER A 86 4.55 -21.21 21.70
N PHE A 87 4.71 -21.18 20.36
CA PHE A 87 6.02 -21.22 19.68
C PHE A 87 6.66 -19.83 19.54
N LEU A 88 5.93 -18.75 19.83
CA LEU A 88 6.42 -17.38 19.68
C LEU A 88 7.51 -17.08 20.70
N GLU A 89 8.53 -16.38 20.25
CA GLU A 89 9.66 -15.97 21.04
C GLU A 89 9.69 -14.46 21.26
N GLY A 90 10.17 -14.03 22.41
CA GLY A 90 10.38 -12.62 22.70
C GLY A 90 11.46 -11.99 21.81
N PRO A 91 11.61 -10.65 21.87
CA PRO A 91 12.58 -9.95 21.05
C PRO A 91 14.01 -10.35 21.43
N THR A 92 14.87 -10.60 20.44
CA THR A 92 16.28 -10.89 20.67
C THR A 92 17.01 -9.64 21.22
N GLU A 93 18.23 -9.84 21.72
CA GLU A 93 19.08 -8.74 22.16
C GLU A 93 19.38 -7.75 21.01
N ALA A 94 19.56 -8.25 19.77
CA ALA A 94 19.75 -7.42 18.59
C ALA A 94 18.52 -6.60 18.27
N THR A 95 17.31 -7.21 18.28
CA THR A 95 16.04 -6.49 18.14
C THR A 95 15.91 -5.38 19.19
N ASN A 96 16.16 -5.69 20.46
CA ASN A 96 16.05 -4.71 21.54
C ASN A 96 17.00 -3.52 21.38
N LYS A 97 18.27 -3.77 21.02
CA LYS A 97 19.27 -2.71 20.79
C LYS A 97 18.90 -1.82 19.61
N LEU A 98 18.57 -2.39 18.48
CA LEU A 98 18.22 -1.64 17.27
C LEU A 98 16.92 -0.86 17.46
N TRP A 99 15.91 -1.48 18.08
CA TRP A 99 14.65 -0.82 18.37
C TRP A 99 14.82 0.32 19.38
N GLY A 100 15.61 0.13 20.44
CA GLY A 100 15.94 1.18 21.39
C GLY A 100 16.60 2.39 20.72
N ARG A 101 17.59 2.13 19.81
CA ARG A 101 18.22 3.19 19.04
C ARG A 101 17.24 3.93 18.12
N LEU A 102 16.35 3.20 17.45
CA LEU A 102 15.35 3.82 16.60
C LEU A 102 14.36 4.68 17.40
N GLN A 103 13.96 4.23 18.59
CA GLN A 103 13.10 5.03 19.48
C GLN A 103 13.78 6.34 19.91
N GLU A 104 15.09 6.34 20.16
CA GLU A 104 15.87 7.57 20.44
C GLU A 104 15.80 8.53 19.26
N LEU A 105 16.10 8.04 18.04
CA LEU A 105 16.01 8.84 16.81
C LEU A 105 14.61 9.42 16.58
N GLN A 106 13.56 8.65 16.88
CA GLN A 106 12.18 9.13 16.80
C GLN A 106 11.87 10.21 17.86
N LYS A 107 12.47 10.12 19.05
CA LYS A 107 12.36 11.20 20.06
C LYS A 107 13.06 12.47 19.59
N GLU A 108 14.26 12.35 19.03
CA GLU A 108 14.97 13.47 18.42
C GLU A 108 14.17 14.09 17.26
N GLU A 109 13.58 13.26 16.40
CA GLU A 109 12.72 13.71 15.30
C GLU A 109 11.54 14.55 15.80
N ARG A 110 10.85 14.08 16.84
CA ARG A 110 9.74 14.83 17.48
C ARG A 110 10.22 16.15 18.07
N ALA A 111 11.38 16.16 18.73
CA ALA A 111 11.96 17.36 19.32
C ALA A 111 12.32 18.41 18.26
N LYS A 112 12.64 17.98 17.03
CA LYS A 112 12.91 18.85 15.88
C LYS A 112 11.65 19.25 15.09
N GLY A 113 10.45 18.98 15.58
CA GLY A 113 9.21 19.36 14.90
C GLY A 113 8.74 18.35 13.86
N GLY A 114 9.18 17.09 13.93
CA GLY A 114 8.67 15.98 13.12
C GLY A 114 9.54 15.56 11.92
N VAL A 115 10.66 16.24 11.69
CA VAL A 115 11.66 15.84 10.67
C VAL A 115 13.05 15.89 11.26
N LEU A 116 13.73 14.75 11.30
CA LEU A 116 15.08 14.63 11.85
C LEU A 116 16.14 15.23 10.91
N ASP A 117 16.06 14.91 9.63
CA ASP A 117 16.95 15.38 8.56
C ASP A 117 16.24 15.31 7.21
N MET A 118 16.61 16.15 6.26
CA MET A 118 16.01 16.24 4.93
C MET A 118 17.06 16.49 3.87
N GLU A 119 16.95 15.77 2.77
CA GLU A 119 17.73 16.00 1.55
C GLU A 119 17.16 17.19 0.77
N THR A 120 18.02 18.03 0.21
CA THR A 120 17.60 19.18 -0.59
C THR A 120 18.33 19.30 -1.94
N LYS A 121 19.38 18.50 -2.17
CA LYS A 121 20.25 18.59 -3.36
C LYS A 121 20.27 17.34 -4.21
N VAL A 122 19.95 16.16 -3.62
CA VAL A 122 19.97 14.88 -4.31
C VAL A 122 18.55 14.41 -4.49
N VAL A 123 18.12 14.28 -5.75
CA VAL A 123 16.81 13.70 -6.08
C VAL A 123 16.82 12.22 -5.77
N ALA A 124 15.76 11.74 -5.13
CA ALA A 124 15.60 10.34 -4.76
C ALA A 124 15.67 9.41 -5.98
N GLY A 125 16.26 8.25 -5.77
CA GLY A 125 16.41 7.20 -6.77
C GLY A 125 17.07 5.97 -6.17
N LEU A 126 17.09 4.87 -6.92
CA LEU A 126 17.56 3.57 -6.42
C LEU A 126 19.00 3.62 -5.89
N THR A 127 19.88 4.31 -6.60
CA THR A 127 21.31 4.44 -6.30
C THR A 127 21.72 5.86 -5.93
N ALA A 128 20.75 6.75 -5.66
CA ALA A 128 21.02 8.15 -5.33
C ALA A 128 21.77 8.34 -4.01
N TYR A 129 21.67 7.35 -3.12
CA TYR A 129 22.33 7.36 -1.81
C TYR A 129 23.16 6.11 -1.64
N GLY A 130 24.26 6.20 -0.93
CA GLY A 130 25.04 5.07 -0.45
C GLY A 130 24.24 4.21 0.55
N PRO A 131 24.80 3.07 0.98
CA PRO A 131 24.18 2.23 1.98
C PRO A 131 24.03 2.98 3.31
N GLY A 132 22.87 2.80 3.97
CA GLY A 132 22.59 3.37 5.28
C GLY A 132 22.08 2.30 6.24
N TYR A 133 22.34 2.49 7.52
CA TYR A 133 21.99 1.58 8.61
C TYR A 133 21.26 2.36 9.72
N ILE A 134 20.57 1.67 10.61
CA ILE A 134 19.92 2.27 11.79
C ILE A 134 20.98 2.94 12.67
N ASP A 135 22.11 2.24 12.85
CA ASP A 135 23.30 2.78 13.48
C ASP A 135 24.53 2.08 12.88
N GLU A 136 25.48 2.85 12.36
CA GLU A 136 26.67 2.30 11.70
C GLU A 136 27.52 1.42 12.66
N SER A 137 27.53 1.75 13.95
CA SER A 137 28.25 0.98 14.97
C SER A 137 27.59 -0.36 15.30
N MET A 138 26.31 -0.53 14.93
CA MET A 138 25.53 -1.73 15.19
C MET A 138 25.04 -2.43 13.90
N LYS A 139 25.59 -2.08 12.75
CA LYS A 139 25.12 -2.62 11.45
C LYS A 139 25.16 -4.13 11.35
N GLU A 140 26.09 -4.77 12.03
CA GLU A 140 26.20 -6.24 12.05
C GLU A 140 25.04 -6.93 12.78
N LEU A 141 24.29 -6.18 13.59
CA LEU A 141 23.07 -6.68 14.24
C LEU A 141 21.87 -6.70 13.30
N GLU A 142 21.90 -5.91 12.22
CA GLU A 142 20.77 -5.80 11.30
C GLU A 142 20.63 -7.06 10.44
N LYS A 143 19.58 -7.83 10.65
CA LYS A 143 19.28 -9.02 9.82
C LYS A 143 18.65 -8.64 8.48
N VAL A 144 17.95 -7.51 8.44
CA VAL A 144 17.39 -6.90 7.23
C VAL A 144 18.02 -5.53 7.07
N VAL A 145 18.72 -5.31 5.95
CA VAL A 145 19.44 -4.05 5.68
C VAL A 145 18.77 -3.24 4.59
N GLY A 146 19.03 -1.94 4.59
CA GLY A 146 18.53 -1.00 3.58
C GLY A 146 17.73 0.14 4.19
N LEU A 147 18.01 1.38 3.76
CA LEU A 147 17.27 2.59 4.13
C LEU A 147 16.85 3.34 2.87
N GLN A 148 15.81 4.17 2.99
CA GLN A 148 15.38 5.09 1.92
C GLN A 148 16.49 6.04 1.47
N THR A 149 17.33 6.47 2.41
CA THR A 149 18.49 7.34 2.20
C THR A 149 19.73 6.72 2.83
N ASP A 150 20.79 7.48 2.96
CA ASP A 150 22.04 7.11 3.61
C ASP A 150 22.00 7.17 5.15
N LYS A 151 20.91 7.75 5.73
CA LYS A 151 20.74 7.91 7.17
C LYS A 151 19.33 7.54 7.64
N PRO A 152 19.19 7.01 8.87
CA PRO A 152 17.89 6.69 9.43
C PRO A 152 17.01 7.94 9.57
N LEU A 153 15.73 7.82 9.21
CA LEU A 153 14.70 8.87 9.28
C LEU A 153 15.00 10.16 8.47
N LYS A 154 16.07 10.19 7.68
CA LYS A 154 16.33 11.29 6.74
C LYS A 154 15.32 11.22 5.58
N ARG A 155 14.62 12.33 5.33
CA ARG A 155 13.68 12.46 4.23
C ARG A 155 14.40 12.62 2.89
N ALA A 156 13.99 11.90 1.90
CA ALA A 156 14.47 12.06 0.52
C ALA A 156 13.78 13.24 -0.17
N PHE A 157 14.47 13.93 -1.07
CA PHE A 157 13.86 14.93 -1.96
C PHE A 157 13.25 14.24 -3.18
N MET A 158 11.93 14.34 -3.35
CA MET A 158 11.16 13.59 -4.35
C MET A 158 10.26 14.50 -5.20
N PRO A 159 10.81 15.24 -6.16
CA PRO A 159 10.08 16.28 -6.90
C PRO A 159 9.22 15.77 -8.05
N TYR A 160 9.37 14.52 -8.51
CA TYR A 160 8.65 13.98 -9.67
C TYR A 160 7.13 14.02 -9.53
N GLY A 161 6.60 13.93 -8.32
CA GLY A 161 5.19 14.12 -8.03
C GLY A 161 4.73 15.56 -8.19
N GLY A 162 5.52 16.51 -7.68
CA GLY A 162 5.24 17.94 -7.71
C GLY A 162 6.34 18.75 -7.05
N ILE A 163 7.09 19.52 -7.84
CA ILE A 163 8.23 20.32 -7.35
C ILE A 163 7.79 21.32 -6.27
N LYS A 164 6.70 22.03 -6.47
CA LYS A 164 6.21 23.03 -5.50
C LYS A 164 5.91 22.42 -4.13
N MET A 165 5.35 21.21 -4.10
CA MET A 165 5.06 20.52 -2.84
C MET A 165 6.34 20.02 -2.16
N ALA A 166 7.32 19.53 -2.93
CA ALA A 166 8.60 19.12 -2.39
C ALA A 166 9.36 20.29 -1.77
N GLU A 167 9.36 21.44 -2.43
CA GLU A 167 9.97 22.68 -1.95
C GLU A 167 9.23 23.25 -0.73
N GLU A 168 7.91 23.24 -0.75
CA GLU A 168 7.09 23.68 0.39
C GLU A 168 7.35 22.79 1.61
N ALA A 169 7.47 21.48 1.42
CA ALA A 169 7.82 20.57 2.49
C ALA A 169 9.21 20.90 3.08
N CYS A 170 10.22 21.17 2.23
CA CYS A 170 11.54 21.62 2.72
C CYS A 170 11.42 22.88 3.59
N LYS A 171 10.76 23.92 3.08
CA LYS A 171 10.61 25.21 3.77
C LYS A 171 9.83 25.09 5.08
N ASN A 172 8.78 24.28 5.11
CA ASN A 172 7.99 24.04 6.33
C ASN A 172 8.83 23.47 7.50
N TYR A 173 9.90 22.75 7.18
CA TYR A 173 10.82 22.17 8.17
C TYR A 173 12.15 22.92 8.30
N GLY A 174 12.27 24.13 7.72
CA GLY A 174 13.44 24.99 7.86
C GLY A 174 14.62 24.62 6.95
N TYR A 175 14.37 23.88 5.87
CA TYR A 175 15.37 23.53 4.86
C TYR A 175 15.17 24.36 3.57
N GLU A 176 16.27 24.80 2.97
CA GLU A 176 16.21 25.53 1.71
C GLU A 176 16.36 24.58 0.52
N PRO A 177 15.36 24.55 -0.39
CA PRO A 177 15.45 23.75 -1.62
C PRO A 177 16.56 24.28 -2.53
N ASP A 178 17.21 23.38 -3.27
CA ASP A 178 18.21 23.75 -4.27
C ASP A 178 17.55 24.44 -5.48
N PRO A 179 17.95 25.67 -5.85
CA PRO A 179 17.37 26.41 -6.97
C PRO A 179 17.62 25.76 -8.34
N GLU A 180 18.71 25.00 -8.50
CA GLU A 180 18.98 24.28 -9.75
C GLU A 180 17.96 23.16 -9.97
N LEU A 181 17.54 22.46 -8.90
CA LEU A 181 16.48 21.46 -8.99
C LEU A 181 15.13 22.10 -9.35
N HIS A 182 14.83 23.29 -8.81
CA HIS A 182 13.64 24.03 -9.22
C HIS A 182 13.61 24.26 -10.74
N LYS A 183 14.72 24.74 -11.29
CA LYS A 183 14.85 25.00 -12.73
C LYS A 183 14.67 23.73 -13.54
N ILE A 184 15.32 22.63 -13.17
CA ILE A 184 15.20 21.35 -13.87
C ILE A 184 13.75 20.88 -13.92
N PHE A 185 13.03 20.92 -12.79
CA PHE A 185 11.66 20.43 -12.68
C PHE A 185 10.58 21.41 -13.12
N THR A 186 10.92 22.61 -13.55
CA THR A 186 9.98 23.59 -14.11
C THR A 186 10.24 23.86 -15.60
N GLU A 187 11.49 23.77 -16.06
CA GLU A 187 11.85 24.05 -17.45
C GLU A 187 11.97 22.79 -18.32
N TYR A 188 12.54 21.69 -17.76
CA TYR A 188 12.85 20.48 -18.54
C TYR A 188 11.96 19.29 -18.25
N HIS A 189 11.35 19.22 -17.07
CA HIS A 189 10.47 18.14 -16.66
C HIS A 189 9.06 18.64 -16.37
N LYS A 190 8.07 17.87 -16.82
CA LYS A 190 6.69 18.05 -16.40
C LYS A 190 6.39 17.10 -15.24
N THR A 191 6.13 17.64 -14.06
CA THR A 191 5.78 16.82 -12.91
C THR A 191 4.38 16.23 -13.06
N HIS A 192 4.09 15.14 -12.33
CA HIS A 192 2.78 14.50 -12.34
C HIS A 192 1.66 15.50 -12.01
N ASN A 193 1.81 16.27 -10.93
CA ASN A 193 0.80 17.27 -10.55
C ASN A 193 0.56 18.31 -11.64
N GLN A 194 1.59 18.78 -12.31
CA GLN A 194 1.42 19.72 -13.42
C GLN A 194 0.61 19.09 -14.54
N GLY A 195 0.91 17.83 -14.93
CA GLY A 195 0.15 17.12 -15.94
C GLY A 195 -1.33 16.98 -15.61
N VAL A 196 -1.63 16.63 -14.36
CA VAL A 196 -3.02 16.53 -13.86
C VAL A 196 -3.71 17.90 -13.88
N PHE A 197 -3.06 18.94 -13.38
CA PHE A 197 -3.65 20.29 -13.37
C PHE A 197 -3.87 20.85 -14.79
N ASP A 198 -3.03 20.52 -15.75
CA ASP A 198 -3.23 20.92 -17.15
C ASP A 198 -4.47 20.27 -17.76
N ALA A 199 -4.81 19.05 -17.34
CA ALA A 199 -6.00 18.33 -17.80
C ALA A 199 -7.31 18.81 -17.12
N TYR A 200 -7.24 19.55 -16.02
CA TYR A 200 -8.45 19.99 -15.29
C TYR A 200 -9.19 21.09 -16.03
N THR A 201 -10.51 20.91 -16.19
CA THR A 201 -11.39 21.96 -16.65
C THR A 201 -11.60 23.06 -15.58
N PRO A 202 -12.09 24.25 -15.96
CA PRO A 202 -12.45 25.29 -15.00
C PRO A 202 -13.43 24.80 -13.92
N GLU A 203 -14.40 23.96 -14.31
CA GLU A 203 -15.43 23.40 -13.42
C GLU A 203 -14.80 22.43 -12.41
N MET A 204 -13.91 21.53 -12.85
CA MET A 204 -13.18 20.63 -11.96
C MET A 204 -12.32 21.42 -10.95
N ARG A 205 -11.67 22.48 -11.40
CA ARG A 205 -10.90 23.38 -10.52
C ARG A 205 -11.80 24.11 -9.52
N ALA A 206 -13.01 24.53 -9.92
CA ALA A 206 -13.99 25.16 -9.04
C ALA A 206 -14.52 24.15 -8.01
N ALA A 207 -14.92 22.96 -8.43
CA ALA A 207 -15.37 21.88 -7.57
C ALA A 207 -14.32 21.51 -6.51
N ARG A 208 -13.04 21.46 -6.90
CA ARG A 208 -11.93 21.19 -5.97
C ARG A 208 -11.72 22.35 -4.97
N ARG A 209 -11.72 23.60 -5.44
CA ARG A 209 -11.57 24.77 -4.56
C ARG A 209 -12.69 24.92 -3.55
N SER A 210 -13.90 24.53 -3.90
CA SER A 210 -15.06 24.53 -3.00
C SER A 210 -15.09 23.34 -2.04
N HIS A 211 -14.17 22.39 -2.18
CA HIS A 211 -14.10 21.15 -1.39
C HIS A 211 -15.33 20.24 -1.51
N ILE A 212 -16.11 20.35 -2.60
CA ILE A 212 -17.15 19.34 -2.88
C ILE A 212 -16.53 18.04 -3.34
N ILE A 213 -15.39 18.12 -4.04
CA ILE A 213 -14.57 16.99 -4.46
C ILE A 213 -13.19 17.13 -3.83
N THR A 214 -12.67 16.05 -3.25
CA THR A 214 -11.34 15.98 -2.67
C THR A 214 -10.64 14.66 -3.05
N GLY A 215 -9.35 14.57 -2.77
CA GLY A 215 -8.59 13.31 -2.97
C GLY A 215 -8.28 12.97 -4.42
N LEU A 216 -8.28 13.97 -5.30
CA LEU A 216 -7.89 13.78 -6.70
C LEU A 216 -6.39 13.49 -6.83
N PRO A 217 -5.95 12.89 -7.99
CA PRO A 217 -4.57 12.48 -8.22
C PRO A 217 -3.52 13.58 -8.15
N ASP A 218 -3.92 14.82 -8.06
CA ASP A 218 -3.07 15.99 -8.04
C ASP A 218 -2.37 16.28 -6.70
N THR A 219 -2.74 15.59 -5.63
CA THR A 219 -2.17 15.87 -4.30
C THR A 219 -0.82 15.17 -4.10
N TYR A 220 -0.79 13.84 -4.16
CA TYR A 220 0.42 12.99 -4.12
C TYR A 220 0.38 11.94 -5.21
N GLY A 221 -0.28 12.21 -6.20
CA GLY A 221 -0.97 11.66 -7.29
C GLY A 221 -0.31 10.65 -8.15
N ARG A 222 0.34 9.75 -7.63
CA ARG A 222 0.69 8.53 -8.34
C ARG A 222 -0.27 7.48 -7.89
N GLY A 223 -0.82 6.69 -8.72
CA GLY A 223 -1.73 5.61 -8.34
C GLY A 223 -1.24 4.83 -7.12
N ARG A 224 -2.15 4.19 -6.42
CA ARG A 224 -1.81 3.24 -5.38
C ARG A 224 -1.46 1.93 -6.03
N ILE A 225 -0.26 1.44 -5.75
CA ILE A 225 0.25 0.19 -6.28
C ILE A 225 0.62 -0.68 -5.10
N VAL A 226 0.21 -1.95 -5.14
CA VAL A 226 0.83 -2.99 -4.32
C VAL A 226 1.69 -3.81 -5.26
N GLY A 227 3.00 -3.57 -5.23
CA GLY A 227 3.95 -4.33 -6.02
C GLY A 227 4.00 -5.78 -5.56
N ASP A 228 4.17 -6.71 -6.49
CA ASP A 228 4.43 -8.10 -6.10
C ASP A 228 5.93 -8.28 -5.79
N TYR A 229 6.34 -7.82 -4.60
CA TYR A 229 7.72 -7.89 -4.13
C TYR A 229 8.22 -9.32 -3.90
N ARG A 230 7.30 -10.28 -3.76
CA ARG A 230 7.60 -11.72 -3.67
C ARG A 230 8.35 -12.23 -4.89
N ARG A 231 8.12 -11.60 -6.05
CA ARG A 231 8.77 -11.97 -7.32
C ARG A 231 10.28 -11.82 -7.26
N VAL A 232 10.81 -10.87 -6.52
CA VAL A 232 12.26 -10.68 -6.36
C VAL A 232 12.87 -11.90 -5.67
N ALA A 233 12.24 -12.38 -4.60
CA ALA A 233 12.70 -13.57 -3.88
C ALA A 233 12.51 -14.86 -4.69
N LEU A 234 11.39 -14.99 -5.39
CA LEU A 234 11.06 -16.23 -6.11
C LEU A 234 11.87 -16.42 -7.41
N TYR A 235 12.09 -15.34 -8.15
CA TYR A 235 12.67 -15.41 -9.50
C TYR A 235 14.11 -14.90 -9.60
N GLY A 236 14.53 -14.00 -8.71
CA GLY A 236 15.77 -13.23 -8.88
C GLY A 236 15.63 -12.15 -9.97
N ILE A 237 16.51 -11.16 -9.91
CA ILE A 237 16.41 -9.98 -10.80
C ILE A 237 16.78 -10.30 -12.25
N ASP A 238 17.74 -11.20 -12.50
CA ASP A 238 18.17 -11.48 -13.88
C ASP A 238 17.07 -12.14 -14.70
N TYR A 239 16.27 -13.00 -14.09
CA TYR A 239 15.09 -13.56 -14.76
C TYR A 239 14.04 -12.48 -15.04
N LEU A 240 13.78 -11.57 -14.10
CA LEU A 240 12.83 -10.48 -14.30
C LEU A 240 13.29 -9.52 -15.40
N ILE A 241 14.58 -9.22 -15.51
CA ILE A 241 15.15 -8.43 -16.60
C ILE A 241 14.92 -9.14 -17.93
N LYS A 242 15.26 -10.43 -18.02
CA LYS A 242 15.05 -11.24 -19.23
C LYS A 242 13.59 -11.18 -19.69
N CYS A 243 12.62 -11.38 -18.78
CA CYS A 243 11.20 -11.29 -19.12
C CYS A 243 10.83 -9.92 -19.72
N LYS A 244 11.36 -8.83 -19.16
CA LYS A 244 11.09 -7.47 -19.67
C LYS A 244 11.78 -7.17 -21.00
N GLU A 245 12.95 -7.74 -21.23
CA GLU A 245 13.63 -7.66 -22.52
C GLU A 245 12.86 -8.43 -23.62
N GLU A 246 12.29 -9.57 -23.28
CA GLU A 246 11.42 -10.35 -24.17
C GLU A 246 10.10 -9.59 -24.45
N ASP A 247 9.44 -9.03 -23.41
CA ASP A 247 8.26 -8.17 -23.58
C ASP A 247 8.55 -7.02 -24.56
N LYS A 248 9.69 -6.34 -24.36
CA LYS A 248 10.12 -5.22 -25.21
C LYS A 248 10.44 -5.66 -26.64
N ALA A 249 11.05 -6.81 -26.84
CA ALA A 249 11.33 -7.35 -28.17
C ALA A 249 10.04 -7.70 -28.92
N ASN A 250 9.04 -8.20 -28.24
CA ASN A 250 7.74 -8.58 -28.81
C ASN A 250 6.75 -7.42 -28.95
N CYS A 251 7.06 -6.27 -28.36
CA CYS A 251 6.21 -5.10 -28.41
C CYS A 251 6.30 -4.42 -29.78
N GLY A 252 5.18 -4.29 -30.49
CA GLY A 252 5.03 -3.47 -31.68
C GLY A 252 5.68 -4.02 -32.93
N CYS A 253 5.44 -5.27 -33.25
CA CYS A 253 5.92 -5.92 -34.49
C CYS A 253 5.70 -5.06 -35.74
N GLY A 254 6.67 -4.22 -36.07
CA GLY A 254 6.79 -3.48 -37.35
C GLY A 254 6.16 -2.10 -37.41
N VAL A 255 5.25 -1.70 -36.52
CA VAL A 255 4.63 -0.36 -36.55
C VAL A 255 4.87 0.40 -35.25
N MET A 256 5.54 1.54 -35.33
CA MET A 256 5.82 2.42 -34.20
C MET A 256 4.71 3.46 -34.04
N THR A 257 3.59 3.06 -33.46
CA THR A 257 2.55 3.99 -33.00
C THR A 257 2.99 4.70 -31.73
N ASN A 258 2.30 5.76 -31.35
CA ASN A 258 2.54 6.47 -30.10
C ASN A 258 2.49 5.53 -28.90
N ASP A 259 1.49 4.66 -28.82
CA ASP A 259 1.30 3.71 -27.71
C ASP A 259 2.45 2.69 -27.63
N VAL A 260 2.93 2.22 -28.79
CA VAL A 260 4.08 1.31 -28.88
C VAL A 260 5.36 1.99 -28.40
N ILE A 261 5.58 3.26 -28.79
CA ILE A 261 6.74 4.03 -28.34
C ILE A 261 6.71 4.18 -26.82
N GLN A 262 5.58 4.63 -26.26
CA GLN A 262 5.42 4.79 -24.81
C GLN A 262 5.64 3.47 -24.05
N LEU A 263 5.02 2.39 -24.50
CA LEU A 263 5.19 1.08 -23.87
C LEU A 263 6.65 0.61 -23.89
N ARG A 264 7.37 0.85 -25.00
CA ARG A 264 8.80 0.50 -25.10
C ARG A 264 9.69 1.36 -24.19
N GLU A 265 9.35 2.63 -24.00
CA GLU A 265 10.02 3.50 -23.03
C GLU A 265 9.77 3.00 -21.60
N GLU A 266 8.54 2.70 -21.23
CA GLU A 266 8.19 2.14 -19.92
C GLU A 266 8.91 0.81 -19.63
N LEU A 267 8.97 -0.10 -20.61
CA LEU A 267 9.72 -1.36 -20.48
C LEU A 267 11.21 -1.11 -20.30
N SER A 268 11.77 -0.11 -20.99
CA SER A 268 13.17 0.30 -20.82
C SER A 268 13.44 0.83 -19.43
N ASP A 269 12.53 1.64 -18.88
CA ASP A 269 12.64 2.19 -17.53
C ASP A 269 12.52 1.09 -16.48
N GLN A 270 11.63 0.11 -16.68
CA GLN A 270 11.53 -1.07 -15.80
C GLN A 270 12.82 -1.89 -15.81
N ILE A 271 13.44 -2.14 -16.98
CA ILE A 271 14.72 -2.84 -17.08
C ILE A 271 15.83 -2.06 -16.37
N ASN A 272 15.90 -0.74 -16.55
CA ASN A 272 16.88 0.12 -15.89
C ASN A 272 16.66 0.14 -14.37
N ALA A 273 15.41 0.15 -13.90
CA ALA A 273 15.08 0.07 -12.49
C ALA A 273 15.52 -1.27 -11.87
N LEU A 274 15.29 -2.39 -12.56
CA LEU A 274 15.75 -3.71 -12.11
C LEU A 274 17.29 -3.78 -12.03
N LYS A 275 18.00 -3.21 -13.01
CA LYS A 275 19.47 -3.07 -12.95
C LYS A 275 19.93 -2.18 -11.79
N GLY A 276 19.19 -1.09 -11.53
CA GLY A 276 19.40 -0.22 -10.38
C GLY A 276 19.20 -0.94 -9.04
N MET A 277 18.22 -1.86 -8.96
CA MET A 277 18.01 -2.69 -7.78
C MET A 277 19.19 -3.62 -7.49
N LYS A 278 19.78 -4.23 -8.52
CA LYS A 278 21.02 -5.03 -8.36
C LYS A 278 22.15 -4.18 -7.81
N ALA A 279 22.37 -2.98 -8.38
CA ALA A 279 23.40 -2.07 -7.90
C ALA A 279 23.15 -1.62 -6.45
N MET A 280 21.90 -1.33 -6.09
CA MET A 280 21.52 -1.00 -4.73
C MET A 280 21.81 -2.15 -3.76
N ALA A 281 21.40 -3.37 -4.08
CA ALA A 281 21.64 -4.55 -3.25
C ALA A 281 23.14 -4.85 -3.11
N ALA A 282 23.90 -4.73 -4.20
CA ALA A 282 25.36 -4.92 -4.19
C ALA A 282 26.08 -3.94 -3.26
N ALA A 283 25.58 -2.70 -3.13
CA ALA A 283 26.13 -1.73 -2.19
C ALA A 283 25.99 -2.18 -0.71
N TYR A 284 25.00 -3.02 -0.40
CA TYR A 284 24.83 -3.68 0.90
C TYR A 284 25.51 -5.06 0.99
N GLY A 285 26.25 -5.47 -0.04
CA GLY A 285 26.97 -6.76 -0.09
C GLY A 285 26.11 -7.97 -0.51
N TYR A 286 24.95 -7.73 -1.14
CA TYR A 286 24.05 -8.80 -1.59
C TYR A 286 23.98 -8.89 -3.11
N ASP A 287 23.96 -10.13 -3.62
CA ASP A 287 23.66 -10.43 -5.02
C ASP A 287 22.25 -11.01 -5.14
N ILE A 288 21.32 -10.22 -5.68
CA ILE A 288 19.92 -10.58 -5.90
C ILE A 288 19.63 -11.05 -7.32
N SER A 289 20.65 -11.43 -8.07
CA SER A 289 20.54 -11.91 -9.45
C SER A 289 19.68 -13.17 -9.55
N GLU A 290 19.87 -14.09 -8.58
CA GLU A 290 19.24 -15.39 -8.53
C GLU A 290 18.13 -15.46 -7.46
N PRO A 291 17.22 -16.47 -7.55
CA PRO A 291 16.21 -16.72 -6.52
C PRO A 291 16.80 -16.88 -5.12
N ALA A 292 16.04 -16.44 -4.11
CA ALA A 292 16.34 -16.70 -2.72
C ALA A 292 16.29 -18.21 -2.41
N THR A 293 17.20 -18.65 -1.56
CA THR A 293 17.33 -20.06 -1.16
C THR A 293 17.13 -20.29 0.34
N THR A 294 17.23 -19.24 1.13
CA THR A 294 17.11 -19.25 2.60
C THR A 294 16.03 -18.28 3.06
N ALA A 295 15.60 -18.44 4.32
CA ALA A 295 14.66 -17.52 4.98
C ALA A 295 15.20 -16.08 4.97
N LYS A 296 16.46 -15.89 5.34
CA LYS A 296 17.11 -14.57 5.35
C LYS A 296 17.12 -13.92 3.97
N GLU A 297 17.50 -14.68 2.94
CA GLU A 297 17.48 -14.18 1.56
C GLU A 297 16.07 -13.82 1.11
N ALA A 298 15.07 -14.67 1.38
CA ALA A 298 13.69 -14.39 0.97
C ALA A 298 13.15 -13.09 1.58
N VAL A 299 13.36 -12.86 2.87
CA VAL A 299 12.97 -11.63 3.55
C VAL A 299 13.74 -10.43 2.99
N GLN A 300 15.06 -10.55 2.80
CA GLN A 300 15.90 -9.45 2.31
C GLN A 300 15.61 -9.11 0.84
N TRP A 301 15.44 -10.10 -0.06
CA TRP A 301 15.11 -9.87 -1.47
C TRP A 301 13.74 -9.20 -1.62
N LEU A 302 12.76 -9.68 -0.88
CA LEU A 302 11.43 -9.06 -0.82
C LEU A 302 11.52 -7.62 -0.32
N TYR A 303 12.30 -7.38 0.75
CA TYR A 303 12.50 -6.04 1.28
C TYR A 303 13.22 -5.12 0.28
N PHE A 304 14.20 -5.59 -0.47
CA PHE A 304 14.83 -4.78 -1.53
C PHE A 304 13.84 -4.40 -2.63
N GLY A 305 12.90 -5.28 -2.96
CA GLY A 305 11.80 -4.94 -3.86
C GLY A 305 10.93 -3.80 -3.32
N TYR A 306 10.54 -3.88 -2.06
CA TYR A 306 9.79 -2.83 -1.38
C TYR A 306 10.62 -1.54 -1.24
N LEU A 307 11.89 -1.66 -0.87
CA LEU A 307 12.81 -0.52 -0.74
C LEU A 307 12.97 0.23 -2.06
N ALA A 308 13.04 -0.49 -3.18
CA ALA A 308 13.09 0.14 -4.50
C ALA A 308 11.86 1.01 -4.77
N ALA A 309 10.67 0.52 -4.43
CA ALA A 309 9.43 1.28 -4.58
C ALA A 309 9.43 2.55 -3.72
N ILE A 310 9.81 2.47 -2.43
CA ILE A 310 9.80 3.63 -1.54
C ILE A 310 10.94 4.63 -1.80
N LYS A 311 12.00 4.23 -2.51
CA LYS A 311 13.07 5.14 -2.98
C LYS A 311 12.67 5.93 -4.22
N THR A 312 11.73 5.43 -5.02
CA THR A 312 11.35 6.02 -6.32
C THR A 312 9.97 6.67 -6.32
N GLN A 313 9.13 6.32 -5.36
CA GLN A 313 7.77 6.87 -5.25
C GLN A 313 7.54 7.47 -3.86
N ASN A 314 6.80 8.56 -3.84
CA ASN A 314 6.31 9.15 -2.60
C ASN A 314 4.77 9.07 -2.56
N GLY A 315 4.24 7.90 -2.83
CA GLY A 315 2.81 7.65 -2.84
C GLY A 315 2.15 7.86 -1.48
N ALA A 316 0.86 8.15 -1.48
CA ALA A 316 0.08 8.21 -0.25
C ALA A 316 -0.16 6.81 0.35
N ALA A 317 0.10 5.74 -0.44
CA ALA A 317 0.04 4.36 0.04
C ALA A 317 1.21 3.58 -0.57
N MET A 318 2.07 3.09 0.31
CA MET A 318 3.23 2.27 -0.02
C MET A 318 3.06 0.89 0.62
N SER A 319 1.98 0.19 0.24
CA SER A 319 1.58 -1.09 0.82
C SER A 319 2.62 -2.18 0.51
N VAL A 320 2.90 -3.02 1.50
CA VAL A 320 3.80 -4.17 1.39
C VAL A 320 3.10 -5.33 0.71
N GLY A 321 1.82 -5.51 1.04
CA GLY A 321 1.00 -6.56 0.48
C GLY A 321 0.99 -7.84 1.30
N ARG A 322 0.52 -8.90 0.68
CA ARG A 322 0.27 -10.22 1.27
C ARG A 322 1.52 -11.09 1.20
N VAL A 323 2.43 -10.89 2.15
CA VAL A 323 3.77 -11.52 2.13
C VAL A 323 3.98 -12.58 3.20
N SER A 324 3.12 -12.65 4.22
CA SER A 324 3.30 -13.52 5.38
C SER A 324 3.41 -14.99 5.01
N THR A 325 2.39 -15.53 4.36
CA THR A 325 2.34 -16.94 3.94
C THR A 325 3.46 -17.31 2.97
N PHE A 326 3.85 -16.37 2.07
CA PHE A 326 4.97 -16.58 1.15
C PHE A 326 6.29 -16.74 1.91
N LEU A 327 6.58 -15.86 2.85
CA LEU A 327 7.81 -15.90 3.63
C LEU A 327 7.87 -17.13 4.55
N ASP A 328 6.71 -17.58 5.05
CA ASP A 328 6.64 -18.77 5.90
C ASP A 328 7.18 -20.03 5.19
N ILE A 329 6.98 -20.15 3.87
CA ILE A 329 7.51 -21.28 3.08
C ILE A 329 9.02 -21.41 3.25
N TYR A 330 9.74 -20.30 3.19
CA TYR A 330 11.20 -20.27 3.34
C TYR A 330 11.61 -20.43 4.80
N ILE A 331 10.93 -19.76 5.71
CA ILE A 331 11.20 -19.81 7.14
C ILE A 331 10.99 -21.23 7.67
N ASN A 332 9.85 -21.83 7.34
CA ASN A 332 9.53 -23.19 7.79
C ASN A 332 10.51 -24.23 7.24
N LYS A 333 10.92 -24.07 5.96
CA LYS A 333 11.97 -24.92 5.37
C LYS A 333 13.29 -24.87 6.15
N ASP A 334 13.73 -23.67 6.53
CA ASP A 334 14.99 -23.51 7.24
C ASP A 334 14.88 -23.92 8.72
N LEU A 335 13.71 -23.77 9.36
CA LEU A 335 13.39 -24.31 10.68
C LEU A 335 13.44 -25.85 10.67
N GLU A 336 12.74 -26.48 9.72
CA GLU A 336 12.73 -27.95 9.58
C GLU A 336 14.13 -28.53 9.29
N ALA A 337 14.96 -27.77 8.57
CA ALA A 337 16.34 -28.14 8.30
C ALA A 337 17.30 -27.83 9.48
N GLY A 338 16.81 -27.25 10.57
CA GLY A 338 17.62 -26.86 11.73
C GLY A 338 18.64 -25.75 11.43
N LYS A 339 18.42 -24.95 10.38
CA LYS A 339 19.32 -23.86 10.00
C LYS A 339 19.07 -22.57 10.77
N ILE A 340 17.85 -22.38 11.24
CA ILE A 340 17.43 -21.28 12.10
C ILE A 340 16.57 -21.81 13.24
N THR A 341 16.51 -21.07 14.34
CA THR A 341 15.63 -21.26 15.48
C THR A 341 14.35 -20.45 15.36
N GLU A 342 13.32 -20.71 16.19
CA GLU A 342 12.11 -19.88 16.23
C GLU A 342 12.45 -18.42 16.62
N ALA A 343 13.41 -18.21 17.53
CA ALA A 343 13.89 -16.88 17.90
C ALA A 343 14.51 -16.13 16.72
N GLU A 344 15.33 -16.78 15.90
CA GLU A 344 15.92 -16.19 14.69
C GLU A 344 14.86 -15.94 13.60
N ALA A 345 13.85 -16.80 13.49
CA ALA A 345 12.72 -16.59 12.61
C ALA A 345 11.91 -15.34 13.03
N GLN A 346 11.65 -15.18 14.33
CA GLN A 346 10.99 -13.97 14.86
C GLN A 346 11.86 -12.73 14.64
N GLU A 347 13.18 -12.79 14.87
CA GLU A 347 14.11 -11.69 14.66
C GLU A 347 14.10 -11.18 13.21
N LEU A 348 14.03 -12.07 12.22
CA LEU A 348 13.92 -11.68 10.80
C LEU A 348 12.65 -10.84 10.55
N ILE A 349 11.53 -11.25 11.13
CA ILE A 349 10.25 -10.55 10.97
C ILE A 349 10.24 -9.24 11.76
N ASP A 350 10.77 -9.22 12.98
CA ASP A 350 10.91 -7.99 13.78
C ASP A 350 11.75 -6.95 13.01
N HIS A 351 12.88 -7.35 12.44
CA HIS A 351 13.75 -6.44 11.69
C HIS A 351 13.10 -5.96 10.38
N PHE A 352 12.36 -6.82 9.70
CA PHE A 352 11.58 -6.42 8.51
C PHE A 352 10.53 -5.36 8.88
N VAL A 353 9.74 -5.61 9.93
CA VAL A 353 8.72 -4.66 10.42
C VAL A 353 9.37 -3.37 10.93
N MET A 354 10.51 -3.45 11.60
CA MET A 354 11.28 -2.28 12.03
C MET A 354 11.66 -1.38 10.84
N LYS A 355 12.08 -1.98 9.72
CA LYS A 355 12.35 -1.24 8.48
C LYS A 355 11.09 -0.57 7.91
N CYS A 356 9.94 -1.24 7.95
CA CYS A 356 8.67 -0.63 7.53
C CYS A 356 8.30 0.58 8.41
N ARG A 357 8.58 0.53 9.73
CA ARG A 357 8.34 1.65 10.66
C ARG A 357 9.24 2.87 10.40
N MET A 358 10.31 2.70 9.64
CA MET A 358 11.25 3.77 9.30
C MET A 358 10.90 4.51 8.01
N VAL A 359 9.96 4.00 7.22
CA VAL A 359 9.56 4.61 5.95
C VAL A 359 8.89 5.95 6.21
N LYS A 360 9.49 7.01 5.70
CA LYS A 360 9.04 8.38 5.91
C LYS A 360 9.20 9.21 4.62
N PHE A 361 8.24 10.10 4.40
CA PHE A 361 8.28 11.04 3.28
C PHE A 361 8.27 12.49 3.77
N ALA A 362 8.83 13.40 2.99
CA ALA A 362 8.68 14.82 3.22
C ALA A 362 7.28 15.26 2.77
N ARG A 363 6.43 15.65 3.73
CA ARG A 363 5.06 16.11 3.49
C ARG A 363 4.90 17.53 3.96
N ILE A 364 4.01 18.29 3.31
CA ILE A 364 3.61 19.62 3.79
C ILE A 364 2.86 19.50 5.12
N THR A 365 3.01 20.49 5.98
CA THR A 365 2.42 20.47 7.34
C THR A 365 0.90 20.32 7.33
N SER A 366 0.21 20.98 6.39
CA SER A 366 -1.24 20.85 6.25
C SER A 366 -1.72 19.43 5.95
N TYR A 367 -0.89 18.61 5.28
CA TYR A 367 -1.18 17.20 5.08
C TYR A 367 -1.01 16.41 6.38
N ASN A 368 0.05 16.68 7.12
CA ASN A 368 0.30 16.02 8.40
C ASN A 368 -0.79 16.36 9.44
N GLU A 369 -1.29 17.60 9.44
CA GLU A 369 -2.43 18.01 10.28
C GLU A 369 -3.70 17.21 9.92
N LEU A 370 -3.99 17.07 8.61
CA LEU A 370 -5.17 16.34 8.14
C LEU A 370 -5.18 14.86 8.57
N PHE A 371 -4.00 14.23 8.59
CA PHE A 371 -3.86 12.80 8.91
C PHE A 371 -3.27 12.52 10.29
N SER A 372 -3.13 13.54 11.13
CA SER A 372 -2.54 13.43 12.47
C SER A 372 -1.13 12.84 12.48
N GLY A 373 -0.34 13.15 11.46
CA GLY A 373 1.03 12.67 11.31
C GLY A 373 1.44 12.49 9.85
N ASP A 374 2.48 11.69 9.62
CA ASP A 374 3.05 11.38 8.30
C ASP A 374 2.82 9.89 7.95
N PRO A 375 1.58 9.46 7.68
CA PRO A 375 1.29 8.06 7.37
C PRO A 375 1.84 7.69 5.99
N THR A 376 2.45 6.51 5.90
CA THR A 376 2.90 5.91 4.65
C THR A 376 1.95 4.84 4.16
N TRP A 377 1.10 4.31 5.05
CA TRP A 377 0.24 3.15 4.82
C TRP A 377 1.04 2.00 4.19
N ALA A 378 2.08 1.58 4.89
CA ALA A 378 2.83 0.36 4.61
C ALA A 378 1.98 -0.85 5.02
N THR A 379 0.83 -1.02 4.37
CA THR A 379 -0.16 -2.04 4.72
C THR A 379 0.39 -3.42 4.41
N LEU A 380 0.22 -4.33 5.38
CA LEU A 380 0.67 -5.71 5.31
C LEU A 380 -0.46 -6.61 5.80
N GLU A 381 -0.83 -7.61 5.01
CA GLU A 381 -1.94 -8.49 5.32
C GLU A 381 -1.48 -9.83 5.87
N VAL A 382 -2.27 -10.35 6.84
CA VAL A 382 -2.15 -11.68 7.43
C VAL A 382 -3.48 -12.41 7.37
N GLY A 383 -3.45 -13.73 7.40
CA GLY A 383 -4.67 -14.56 7.36
C GLY A 383 -5.25 -14.70 5.96
N GLY A 384 -6.58 -14.67 5.88
CA GLY A 384 -7.33 -14.91 4.65
C GLY A 384 -7.37 -16.37 4.22
N THR A 385 -7.95 -16.62 3.05
CA THR A 385 -8.13 -17.96 2.48
C THR A 385 -7.59 -18.05 1.07
N GLY A 386 -7.07 -19.21 0.69
CA GLY A 386 -6.57 -19.50 -0.65
C GLY A 386 -7.68 -19.77 -1.66
N ILE A 387 -7.30 -20.08 -2.91
CA ILE A 387 -8.22 -20.36 -4.01
C ILE A 387 -9.12 -21.58 -3.72
N ASP A 388 -8.60 -22.53 -2.98
CA ASP A 388 -9.27 -23.77 -2.56
C ASP A 388 -10.08 -23.62 -1.28
N GLY A 389 -10.10 -22.42 -0.70
CA GLY A 389 -10.81 -22.11 0.53
C GLY A 389 -10.11 -22.56 1.83
N ARG A 390 -8.91 -23.17 1.75
CA ARG A 390 -8.10 -23.41 2.95
C ARG A 390 -7.68 -22.09 3.59
N SER A 391 -7.56 -22.10 4.93
CA SER A 391 -6.93 -20.98 5.63
C SER A 391 -5.49 -20.79 5.16
N MET A 392 -5.10 -19.55 4.91
CA MET A 392 -3.71 -19.19 4.61
C MET A 392 -2.93 -18.78 5.85
N VAL A 393 -3.49 -18.94 7.04
CA VAL A 393 -2.79 -18.72 8.30
C VAL A 393 -1.64 -19.70 8.43
N THR A 394 -0.46 -19.14 8.67
CA THR A 394 0.78 -19.88 8.96
C THR A 394 1.37 -19.39 10.28
N LYS A 395 2.44 -20.00 10.76
CA LYS A 395 3.19 -19.48 11.92
C LYS A 395 3.65 -18.04 11.72
N ASN A 396 3.94 -17.66 10.48
CA ASN A 396 4.44 -16.32 10.20
C ASN A 396 3.39 -15.22 10.37
N ASP A 397 2.09 -15.55 10.22
CA ASP A 397 1.01 -14.61 10.52
C ASP A 397 0.98 -14.23 12.00
N TYR A 398 1.24 -15.20 12.87
CA TYR A 398 1.43 -14.94 14.30
C TYR A 398 2.67 -14.11 14.57
N ARG A 399 3.83 -14.40 13.91
CA ARG A 399 5.07 -13.62 14.08
C ARG A 399 4.88 -12.16 13.70
N PHE A 400 4.16 -11.87 12.61
CA PHE A 400 3.86 -10.49 12.22
C PHE A 400 3.03 -9.76 13.27
N LEU A 401 1.98 -10.38 13.79
CA LEU A 401 1.17 -9.81 14.87
C LEU A 401 2.00 -9.63 16.15
N HIS A 402 2.88 -10.59 16.47
CA HIS A 402 3.73 -10.56 17.65
C HIS A 402 4.76 -9.42 17.65
N THR A 403 5.09 -8.86 16.49
CA THR A 403 5.94 -7.66 16.42
C THR A 403 5.36 -6.47 17.19
N LEU A 404 4.04 -6.43 17.37
CA LEU A 404 3.35 -5.41 18.18
C LEU A 404 3.58 -5.59 19.69
N GLU A 405 3.88 -6.80 20.14
CA GLU A 405 4.30 -7.07 21.52
C GLU A 405 5.81 -6.83 21.66
N ASN A 406 6.63 -7.37 20.75
CA ASN A 406 8.09 -7.24 20.80
C ASN A 406 8.60 -5.80 20.70
N MET A 407 7.97 -4.97 19.88
CA MET A 407 8.38 -3.58 19.64
C MET A 407 7.33 -2.53 20.02
N GLY A 408 6.22 -2.97 20.59
CA GLY A 408 5.11 -2.11 20.98
C GLY A 408 4.19 -1.67 19.83
N PRO A 409 3.04 -1.06 20.18
CA PRO A 409 2.04 -0.59 19.23
C PRO A 409 2.61 0.39 18.22
N SER A 410 2.14 0.31 16.97
CA SER A 410 2.54 1.23 15.90
C SER A 410 1.45 1.30 14.83
N PRO A 411 1.19 2.49 14.25
CA PRO A 411 0.30 2.59 13.09
C PRO A 411 0.93 2.04 11.81
N GLU A 412 2.24 1.83 11.80
CA GLU A 412 2.99 1.32 10.64
C GLU A 412 3.85 0.09 11.01
N PRO A 413 3.89 -0.93 10.18
CA PRO A 413 2.98 -1.17 9.07
C PRO A 413 1.53 -1.26 9.57
N ASN A 414 0.57 -0.84 8.72
CA ASN A 414 -0.83 -1.06 9.02
C ASN A 414 -1.12 -2.57 8.84
N LEU A 415 -1.12 -3.31 9.95
CA LEU A 415 -1.37 -4.75 9.95
C LEU A 415 -2.86 -5.03 9.77
N THR A 416 -3.21 -5.71 8.68
CA THR A 416 -4.59 -6.02 8.32
C THR A 416 -4.83 -7.52 8.38
N VAL A 417 -5.76 -7.95 9.23
CA VAL A 417 -6.24 -9.33 9.24
C VAL A 417 -7.31 -9.48 8.16
N LEU A 418 -7.05 -10.32 7.17
CA LEU A 418 -8.04 -10.74 6.19
C LEU A 418 -8.92 -11.81 6.84
N TYR A 419 -10.00 -11.33 7.46
CA TYR A 419 -10.87 -12.18 8.29
C TYR A 419 -11.81 -13.03 7.44
N SER A 420 -11.86 -14.32 7.76
CA SER A 420 -12.88 -15.27 7.32
C SER A 420 -13.34 -16.13 8.49
N SER A 421 -14.58 -16.59 8.44
CA SER A 421 -15.08 -17.56 9.41
C SER A 421 -14.28 -18.87 9.43
N ARG A 422 -13.57 -19.17 8.32
CA ARG A 422 -12.75 -20.37 8.12
C ARG A 422 -11.36 -20.30 8.76
N LEU A 423 -10.94 -19.15 9.27
CA LEU A 423 -9.65 -19.04 9.95
C LEU A 423 -9.64 -19.88 11.23
N PRO A 424 -8.47 -20.44 11.64
CA PRO A 424 -8.33 -21.18 12.88
C PRO A 424 -8.77 -20.39 14.08
N GLU A 425 -9.47 -21.05 15.01
CA GLU A 425 -9.98 -20.39 16.23
C GLU A 425 -8.86 -19.80 17.10
N ASN A 426 -7.72 -20.50 17.17
CA ASN A 426 -6.56 -20.00 17.92
C ASN A 426 -6.03 -18.70 17.32
N PHE A 427 -5.91 -18.62 16.00
CA PHE A 427 -5.49 -17.39 15.32
C PHE A 427 -6.47 -16.23 15.55
N LYS A 428 -7.79 -16.49 15.45
CA LYS A 428 -8.82 -15.47 15.73
C LYS A 428 -8.72 -14.94 17.15
N LYS A 429 -8.50 -15.83 18.13
CA LYS A 429 -8.31 -15.44 19.54
C LYS A 429 -7.04 -14.60 19.72
N TYR A 430 -5.93 -15.03 19.14
CA TYR A 430 -4.66 -14.30 19.22
C TYR A 430 -4.76 -12.92 18.56
N ALA A 431 -5.30 -12.85 17.34
CA ALA A 431 -5.52 -11.56 16.65
C ALA A 431 -6.44 -10.62 17.47
N ALA A 432 -7.51 -11.15 18.07
CA ALA A 432 -8.38 -10.38 18.95
C ALA A 432 -7.63 -9.89 20.21
N HIS A 433 -6.79 -10.73 20.83
CA HIS A 433 -5.94 -10.34 21.95
C HIS A 433 -5.02 -9.17 21.58
N ILE A 434 -4.29 -9.29 20.48
CA ILE A 434 -3.40 -8.22 20.00
C ILE A 434 -4.18 -6.94 19.65
N SER A 435 -5.39 -7.06 19.07
CA SER A 435 -6.26 -5.90 18.81
C SER A 435 -6.61 -5.14 20.09
N VAL A 436 -7.02 -5.88 21.14
CA VAL A 436 -7.44 -5.29 22.41
C VAL A 436 -6.26 -4.65 23.15
N THR A 437 -5.10 -5.29 23.12
CA THR A 437 -3.92 -4.83 23.88
C THR A 437 -3.15 -3.71 23.20
N THR A 438 -3.19 -3.65 21.85
CA THR A 438 -2.34 -2.71 21.09
C THR A 438 -3.11 -1.66 20.28
N SER A 439 -4.39 -1.89 19.97
CA SER A 439 -5.20 -1.05 19.07
C SER A 439 -4.53 -0.79 17.69
N SER A 440 -3.69 -1.72 17.22
CA SER A 440 -2.84 -1.54 16.03
C SER A 440 -3.14 -2.51 14.89
N ILE A 441 -4.30 -3.17 14.92
CA ILE A 441 -4.73 -4.10 13.87
C ILE A 441 -6.02 -3.59 13.21
N GLN A 442 -6.09 -3.76 11.91
CA GLN A 442 -7.28 -3.56 11.09
C GLN A 442 -7.82 -4.92 10.62
N TYR A 443 -9.11 -4.99 10.32
CA TYR A 443 -9.76 -6.18 9.78
C TYR A 443 -10.47 -5.87 8.47
N GLU A 444 -10.32 -6.76 7.50
CA GLU A 444 -11.07 -6.77 6.25
C GLU A 444 -11.79 -8.11 6.08
N ASN A 445 -12.98 -8.09 5.49
CA ASN A 445 -13.76 -9.31 5.28
C ASN A 445 -13.28 -10.03 4.02
N ASP A 446 -12.46 -11.08 4.18
CA ASP A 446 -11.91 -11.87 3.09
C ASP A 446 -13.00 -12.57 2.27
N ASP A 447 -14.07 -13.06 2.91
CA ASP A 447 -15.17 -13.75 2.22
C ASP A 447 -15.93 -12.83 1.25
N VAL A 448 -15.97 -11.52 1.53
CA VAL A 448 -16.56 -10.50 0.65
C VAL A 448 -15.57 -10.03 -0.41
N MET A 449 -14.34 -9.73 0.01
CA MET A 449 -13.33 -9.15 -0.88
C MET A 449 -12.92 -10.10 -2.01
N LYS A 450 -12.78 -11.39 -1.72
CA LYS A 450 -12.42 -12.41 -2.71
C LYS A 450 -13.39 -12.53 -3.88
N VAL A 451 -14.66 -12.26 -3.66
CA VAL A 451 -15.68 -12.33 -4.73
C VAL A 451 -15.36 -11.37 -5.87
N THR A 452 -14.81 -10.19 -5.54
CA THR A 452 -14.50 -9.16 -6.53
C THR A 452 -13.03 -9.22 -6.99
N TRP A 453 -12.10 -9.47 -6.08
CA TRP A 453 -10.67 -9.27 -6.33
C TRP A 453 -9.89 -10.58 -6.51
N GLY A 454 -10.54 -11.74 -6.35
CA GLY A 454 -9.86 -13.04 -6.37
C GLY A 454 -9.14 -13.35 -5.07
N ASP A 455 -8.37 -14.43 -5.07
CA ASP A 455 -7.70 -14.96 -3.88
C ASP A 455 -6.35 -14.30 -3.57
N ASP A 456 -5.71 -13.65 -4.55
CA ASP A 456 -4.41 -12.98 -4.37
C ASP A 456 -4.54 -11.46 -4.50
N TYR A 457 -5.44 -10.89 -3.72
CA TYR A 457 -5.58 -9.44 -3.57
C TYR A 457 -4.79 -8.93 -2.37
N SER A 458 -4.51 -7.65 -2.38
CA SER A 458 -3.90 -6.91 -1.27
C SER A 458 -4.68 -5.63 -0.99
N ILE A 459 -4.50 -5.07 0.19
CA ILE A 459 -5.11 -3.81 0.59
C ILE A 459 -4.17 -2.66 0.28
N CYS A 460 -4.62 -1.77 -0.59
CA CYS A 460 -3.95 -0.51 -0.86
C CYS A 460 -4.34 0.52 0.21
N CYS A 461 -3.36 1.09 0.90
CA CYS A 461 -3.62 2.08 1.94
C CYS A 461 -4.37 1.46 3.14
N CYS A 462 -5.59 1.91 3.42
CA CYS A 462 -6.35 1.46 4.58
C CYS A 462 -7.41 0.38 4.25
N VAL A 463 -8.15 0.50 3.14
CA VAL A 463 -9.33 -0.35 2.89
C VAL A 463 -9.57 -0.69 1.41
N SER A 464 -8.74 -0.20 0.50
CA SER A 464 -8.98 -0.39 -0.93
C SER A 464 -8.28 -1.64 -1.42
N ALA A 465 -9.02 -2.63 -1.91
CA ALA A 465 -8.42 -3.83 -2.49
C ALA A 465 -7.97 -3.64 -3.94
N THR A 466 -6.95 -4.38 -4.33
CA THR A 466 -6.44 -4.49 -5.70
C THR A 466 -5.75 -5.85 -5.88
N GLN A 467 -5.71 -6.36 -7.10
CA GLN A 467 -4.95 -7.58 -7.39
C GLN A 467 -3.45 -7.31 -7.28
N THR A 468 -2.76 -8.10 -6.46
CA THR A 468 -1.34 -7.90 -6.14
C THR A 468 -0.47 -7.90 -7.39
N GLY A 469 0.23 -6.79 -7.62
CA GLY A 469 1.15 -6.63 -8.74
C GLY A 469 0.53 -6.60 -10.13
N LYS A 470 -0.78 -6.57 -10.25
CA LYS A 470 -1.51 -6.59 -11.53
C LYS A 470 -2.31 -5.33 -11.79
N GLU A 471 -2.80 -4.70 -10.75
CA GLU A 471 -3.67 -3.53 -10.85
C GLU A 471 -3.05 -2.34 -10.15
N MET A 472 -3.38 -1.17 -10.66
CA MET A 472 -3.06 0.10 -10.05
C MET A 472 -4.36 0.84 -9.74
N GLN A 473 -4.48 1.35 -8.55
CA GLN A 473 -5.60 2.17 -8.16
C GLN A 473 -5.22 3.65 -8.23
N PHE A 474 -5.83 4.40 -9.13
CA PHE A 474 -5.73 5.85 -9.08
C PHE A 474 -6.42 6.40 -7.83
N PHE A 475 -5.93 7.52 -7.36
CA PHE A 475 -6.56 8.24 -6.26
C PHE A 475 -8.00 8.58 -6.66
N GLY A 476 -8.98 7.92 -6.04
CA GLY A 476 -10.39 8.22 -6.26
C GLY A 476 -10.74 9.61 -5.75
N ALA A 477 -11.68 10.26 -6.40
CA ALA A 477 -12.31 11.46 -5.86
C ALA A 477 -13.25 11.06 -4.69
N ARG A 478 -13.27 11.89 -3.67
CA ARG A 478 -14.26 11.81 -2.59
C ARG A 478 -15.26 12.95 -2.74
N ALA A 479 -16.54 12.62 -2.82
CA ALA A 479 -17.59 13.61 -2.76
C ALA A 479 -17.93 13.96 -1.30
N ASN A 480 -18.04 15.23 -1.01
CA ASN A 480 -18.46 15.71 0.31
C ASN A 480 -19.97 15.78 0.36
N LEU A 481 -20.62 14.75 0.93
CA LEU A 481 -22.09 14.67 0.99
C LEU A 481 -22.72 15.81 1.76
N ALA A 482 -22.08 16.31 2.82
CA ALA A 482 -22.58 17.48 3.55
C ALA A 482 -22.56 18.75 2.67
N LYS A 483 -21.56 18.91 1.82
CA LYS A 483 -21.51 19.99 0.83
C LYS A 483 -22.56 19.82 -0.26
N CYS A 484 -22.83 18.60 -0.71
CA CYS A 484 -23.92 18.33 -1.65
C CYS A 484 -25.26 18.80 -1.09
N LEU A 485 -25.56 18.47 0.17
CA LEU A 485 -26.76 18.95 0.87
C LEU A 485 -26.79 20.48 0.97
N LEU A 486 -25.67 21.11 1.39
CA LEU A 486 -25.59 22.56 1.46
C LEU A 486 -25.84 23.25 0.11
N TYR A 487 -25.36 22.66 -0.97
CA TYR A 487 -25.55 23.21 -2.32
C TYR A 487 -26.98 23.03 -2.81
N ALA A 488 -27.62 21.91 -2.49
CA ALA A 488 -29.02 21.71 -2.76
C ALA A 488 -29.86 22.80 -2.05
N ILE A 489 -29.56 23.10 -0.79
CA ILE A 489 -30.25 24.15 -0.02
C ILE A 489 -29.96 25.54 -0.57
N ASN A 490 -28.73 25.84 -0.96
CA ASN A 490 -28.26 27.17 -1.35
C ASN A 490 -28.35 27.46 -2.86
N GLY A 491 -29.00 26.62 -3.66
CA GLY A 491 -29.13 26.81 -5.09
C GLY A 491 -27.80 26.62 -5.86
N GLY A 492 -26.92 25.71 -5.38
CA GLY A 492 -25.63 25.37 -6.01
C GLY A 492 -24.50 26.36 -5.70
N VAL A 493 -24.66 27.27 -4.75
CA VAL A 493 -23.66 28.29 -4.39
C VAL A 493 -22.83 27.84 -3.18
N ASP A 494 -21.50 27.89 -3.30
CA ASP A 494 -20.59 27.66 -2.15
C ASP A 494 -20.65 28.85 -1.18
N MET A 495 -21.03 28.58 0.06
CA MET A 495 -21.25 29.62 1.08
C MET A 495 -19.96 30.36 1.46
N LYS A 496 -18.81 29.74 1.34
CA LYS A 496 -17.51 30.34 1.69
C LYS A 496 -17.00 31.25 0.58
N SER A 497 -16.93 30.73 -0.64
CA SER A 497 -16.39 31.46 -1.79
C SER A 497 -17.43 32.33 -2.51
N LYS A 498 -18.70 32.13 -2.25
CA LYS A 498 -19.85 32.77 -2.93
C LYS A 498 -19.88 32.50 -4.44
N VAL A 499 -19.28 31.42 -4.88
CA VAL A 499 -19.18 31.01 -6.28
C VAL A 499 -20.22 29.94 -6.58
N GLN A 500 -20.89 30.06 -7.74
CA GLN A 500 -21.74 28.99 -8.28
C GLN A 500 -20.84 27.79 -8.64
N VAL A 501 -21.04 26.67 -7.97
CA VAL A 501 -20.24 25.44 -8.14
C VAL A 501 -21.03 24.33 -8.80
N GLY A 502 -22.30 24.19 -8.42
CA GLY A 502 -23.25 23.25 -9.00
C GLY A 502 -24.21 23.91 -9.98
N PRO A 503 -25.18 23.15 -10.52
CA PRO A 503 -26.28 23.73 -11.26
C PRO A 503 -27.00 24.78 -10.43
N ALA A 504 -27.49 25.85 -11.08
CA ALA A 504 -28.26 26.88 -10.41
C ALA A 504 -29.69 26.37 -10.13
N TYR A 505 -29.95 26.04 -8.89
CA TYR A 505 -31.27 25.67 -8.39
C TYR A 505 -31.93 26.84 -7.66
N LYS A 506 -33.23 26.76 -7.47
CA LYS A 506 -33.90 27.66 -6.57
C LYS A 506 -33.49 27.34 -5.13
N PRO A 507 -32.93 28.30 -4.38
CA PRO A 507 -32.61 28.05 -2.98
C PRO A 507 -33.86 27.68 -2.16
N VAL A 508 -33.68 26.79 -1.20
CA VAL A 508 -34.72 26.47 -0.23
C VAL A 508 -34.90 27.68 0.69
N THR A 509 -36.14 28.18 0.79
CA THR A 509 -36.47 29.38 1.58
C THR A 509 -37.34 29.07 2.78
N SER A 510 -37.79 27.83 2.95
CA SER A 510 -38.60 27.39 4.08
C SER A 510 -37.76 27.21 5.35
N ASP A 511 -38.33 27.47 6.51
CA ASP A 511 -37.69 27.25 7.82
C ASP A 511 -37.60 25.75 8.18
N VAL A 512 -38.30 24.90 7.45
CA VAL A 512 -38.32 23.45 7.59
C VAL A 512 -37.90 22.82 6.27
N LEU A 513 -36.87 21.94 6.33
CA LEU A 513 -36.40 21.21 5.15
C LEU A 513 -37.30 20.00 4.93
N GLU A 514 -38.06 20.01 3.86
CA GLU A 514 -38.79 18.84 3.39
C GLU A 514 -37.88 17.99 2.50
N TYR A 515 -37.93 16.67 2.69
CA TYR A 515 -37.08 15.74 1.95
C TYR A 515 -37.21 15.89 0.43
N ASP A 516 -38.45 15.96 -0.07
CA ASP A 516 -38.70 16.04 -1.50
C ASP A 516 -38.21 17.38 -2.10
N GLU A 517 -38.22 18.47 -1.31
CA GLU A 517 -37.72 19.79 -1.73
C GLU A 517 -36.18 19.79 -1.87
N VAL A 518 -35.49 19.04 -1.01
CA VAL A 518 -34.01 18.94 -1.03
C VAL A 518 -33.52 17.98 -2.11
N VAL A 519 -34.28 16.94 -2.42
CA VAL A 519 -33.88 15.87 -3.36
C VAL A 519 -34.29 16.17 -4.80
N ALA A 520 -35.31 16.98 -5.01
CA ALA A 520 -35.78 17.42 -6.33
C ALA A 520 -34.75 18.33 -7.04
#